data_c65217ddf02b5313bd30b5cd6df642ca
#
_entry.id   c65217ddf02b5313bd30b5cd6df642ca
#
_cell.length_a   1.000
_cell.length_b   1.000
_cell.length_c   1.000
_cell.angle_alpha   90.00
_cell.angle_beta   90.00
_cell.angle_gamma   90.00
#
_symmetry.space_group_name_H-M   'P 1'
#
loop_
_entity.id
_entity.type
_entity.pdbx_description
1 polymer ?
#
loop_
_entity_poly.entity_id
_entity_poly.type
_entity_poly.pdbx_seq_one_letter_code
_entity_poly.pdbx_strand_id
1 'polypeptide(L)'
;MNMVMTDKLDKNSLYLSLKYRNKEITGIPFIEKMDVEILAPDTVRINVYEKAIAGYVKYLDRYIYFDRDGIVVETSGEPSSDVPLVLGLNFDYIVLHEKLPVENDNVFSEILDITQLLNKYDLNADKIFFDSDFHLYVYFENVEVSLGTNDNIDEKVIQLQYILPELQGKSGILEMSEYDSNTQNITFEEKK
;
A
#
# COMPACT_ATOMS: atom_id res chain seq x y z
N MET A 1 -5.52 -21.22 3.10
CA MET A 1 -6.62 -22.19 2.97
C MET A 1 -7.14 -22.72 4.29
N ASN A 2 -6.29 -22.95 5.28
CA ASN A 2 -6.70 -23.46 6.61
C ASN A 2 -7.58 -22.49 7.43
N MET A 3 -7.58 -21.20 7.14
CA MET A 3 -8.41 -20.20 7.85
C MET A 3 -9.88 -20.20 7.41
N VAL A 4 -10.18 -20.76 6.26
CA VAL A 4 -11.54 -20.78 5.66
C VAL A 4 -12.25 -22.10 5.97
N MET A 5 -11.52 -23.18 6.12
CA MET A 5 -12.04 -24.54 6.34
C MET A 5 -11.79 -24.99 7.78
N THR A 6 -12.51 -24.40 8.74
CA THR A 6 -12.34 -24.69 10.17
C THR A 6 -13.29 -25.79 10.67
N ASP A 7 -14.43 -26.00 9.98
CA ASP A 7 -15.45 -26.96 10.39
C ASP A 7 -15.52 -28.19 9.47
N LYS A 8 -16.01 -29.32 10.02
CA LYS A 8 -16.25 -30.52 9.22
C LYS A 8 -17.26 -30.31 8.08
N LEU A 9 -18.17 -29.36 8.24
CA LEU A 9 -19.18 -28.98 7.22
C LEU A 9 -18.57 -28.15 6.09
N ASP A 10 -17.42 -27.51 6.29
CA ASP A 10 -16.72 -26.72 5.26
C ASP A 10 -16.17 -27.61 4.11
N LYS A 11 -16.24 -28.95 4.26
CA LYS A 11 -15.96 -29.91 3.17
C LYS A 11 -17.14 -30.12 2.21
N ASN A 12 -18.32 -29.55 2.49
CA ASN A 12 -19.48 -29.63 1.64
C ASN A 12 -19.56 -28.36 0.77
N SER A 13 -19.48 -28.51 -0.55
CA SER A 13 -19.47 -27.40 -1.52
C SER A 13 -20.72 -26.51 -1.43
N LEU A 14 -21.88 -27.12 -1.20
CA LEU A 14 -23.14 -26.37 -1.05
C LEU A 14 -23.16 -25.53 0.23
N TYR A 15 -22.67 -26.10 1.34
CA TYR A 15 -22.55 -25.37 2.59
C TYR A 15 -21.57 -24.21 2.52
N LEU A 16 -20.41 -24.43 1.89
CA LEU A 16 -19.39 -23.39 1.65
C LEU A 16 -19.98 -22.24 0.83
N SER A 17 -20.67 -22.56 -0.27
CA SER A 17 -21.29 -21.54 -1.12
C SER A 17 -22.33 -20.71 -0.37
N LEU A 18 -23.18 -21.35 0.43
CA LEU A 18 -24.20 -20.64 1.24
C LEU A 18 -23.58 -19.81 2.37
N LYS A 19 -22.50 -20.31 2.99
CA LYS A 19 -21.81 -19.65 4.11
C LYS A 19 -21.10 -18.37 3.67
N TYR A 20 -20.50 -18.37 2.48
CA TYR A 20 -19.61 -17.32 2.02
C TYR A 20 -20.10 -16.53 0.79
N ARG A 21 -21.33 -16.80 0.33
CA ARG A 21 -21.89 -16.12 -0.85
C ARG A 21 -22.04 -14.62 -0.57
N ASN A 22 -21.27 -13.79 -1.26
CA ASN A 22 -21.29 -12.32 -1.13
C ASN A 22 -21.17 -11.82 0.33
N LYS A 23 -20.40 -12.52 1.15
CA LYS A 23 -20.29 -12.19 2.57
C LYS A 23 -19.02 -11.39 2.83
N GLU A 24 -19.17 -10.29 3.53
CA GLU A 24 -18.02 -9.60 4.16
C GLU A 24 -17.37 -10.52 5.18
N ILE A 25 -16.05 -10.60 5.14
CA ILE A 25 -15.27 -11.48 6.00
C ILE A 25 -14.65 -10.65 7.12
N THR A 26 -15.12 -10.89 8.34
CA THR A 26 -14.49 -10.36 9.55
C THR A 26 -13.57 -11.40 10.16
N GLY A 27 -12.35 -11.00 10.54
CA GLY A 27 -11.40 -11.88 11.24
C GLY A 27 -10.38 -12.60 10.35
N ILE A 28 -10.39 -12.40 9.02
CA ILE A 28 -9.27 -12.76 8.15
C ILE A 28 -8.60 -11.47 7.72
N PRO A 29 -7.32 -11.23 8.09
CA PRO A 29 -6.61 -10.02 7.74
C PRO A 29 -6.60 -9.78 6.22
N PHE A 30 -6.72 -8.52 5.82
CA PHE A 30 -6.64 -8.05 4.44
C PHE A 30 -7.74 -8.54 3.47
N ILE A 31 -8.68 -9.36 3.93
CA ILE A 31 -9.80 -9.80 3.09
C ILE A 31 -11.04 -8.96 3.41
N GLU A 32 -11.61 -8.33 2.36
CA GLU A 32 -12.86 -7.58 2.43
C GLU A 32 -14.05 -8.51 2.33
N LYS A 33 -14.09 -9.30 1.26
CA LYS A 33 -15.19 -10.23 1.01
C LYS A 33 -14.73 -11.47 0.28
N MET A 34 -15.53 -12.53 0.38
CA MET A 34 -15.31 -13.76 -0.35
C MET A 34 -16.62 -14.22 -1.00
N ASP A 35 -16.52 -14.74 -2.20
CA ASP A 35 -17.61 -15.38 -2.91
C ASP A 35 -17.23 -16.80 -3.32
N VAL A 36 -18.15 -17.74 -3.13
CA VAL A 36 -17.92 -19.16 -3.43
C VAL A 36 -18.93 -19.66 -4.44
N GLU A 37 -18.46 -19.98 -5.64
CA GLU A 37 -19.25 -20.55 -6.73
C GLU A 37 -19.05 -22.06 -6.81
N ILE A 38 -20.13 -22.82 -6.99
CA ILE A 38 -20.07 -24.26 -7.24
C ILE A 38 -19.93 -24.48 -8.75
N LEU A 39 -18.81 -25.01 -9.18
CA LEU A 39 -18.57 -25.36 -10.59
C LEU A 39 -18.99 -26.80 -10.91
N ALA A 40 -18.82 -27.71 -9.95
CA ALA A 40 -19.22 -29.10 -10.00
C ALA A 40 -19.51 -29.62 -8.58
N PRO A 41 -20.11 -30.80 -8.38
CA PRO A 41 -20.44 -31.30 -7.05
C PRO A 41 -19.23 -31.39 -6.09
N ASP A 42 -18.04 -31.56 -6.61
CA ASP A 42 -16.76 -31.68 -5.91
C ASP A 42 -15.78 -30.51 -6.13
N THR A 43 -16.22 -29.50 -6.91
CA THR A 43 -15.35 -28.40 -7.34
C THR A 43 -16.01 -27.06 -7.04
N VAL A 44 -15.29 -26.20 -6.30
CA VAL A 44 -15.70 -24.83 -6.01
C VAL A 44 -14.63 -23.86 -6.51
N ARG A 45 -15.10 -22.69 -6.97
CA ARG A 45 -14.26 -21.50 -7.20
C ARG A 45 -14.44 -20.54 -6.02
N ILE A 46 -13.35 -20.10 -5.45
CA ILE A 46 -13.35 -19.09 -4.38
C ILE A 46 -12.78 -17.80 -4.97
N ASN A 47 -13.60 -16.77 -5.08
CA ASN A 47 -13.18 -15.42 -5.45
C ASN A 47 -12.94 -14.65 -4.17
N VAL A 48 -11.73 -14.17 -3.96
CA VAL A 48 -11.31 -13.38 -2.81
C VAL A 48 -11.16 -11.94 -3.24
N TYR A 49 -11.77 -11.03 -2.49
CA TYR A 49 -11.64 -9.59 -2.70
C TYR A 49 -10.85 -9.03 -1.51
N GLU A 50 -9.73 -8.43 -1.80
CA GLU A 50 -8.85 -7.85 -0.80
C GLU A 50 -9.28 -6.43 -0.45
N LYS A 51 -9.01 -6.00 0.79
CA LYS A 51 -9.19 -4.62 1.20
C LYS A 51 -8.24 -3.72 0.40
N ALA A 52 -8.75 -2.59 -0.08
CA ALA A 52 -7.95 -1.60 -0.80
C ALA A 52 -7.09 -0.81 0.19
N ILE A 53 -5.92 -1.35 0.52
CA ILE A 53 -4.97 -0.75 1.45
C ILE A 53 -4.07 0.23 0.68
N ALA A 54 -3.95 1.46 1.19
CA ALA A 54 -3.09 2.49 0.63
C ALA A 54 -1.66 2.45 1.18
N GLY A 55 -1.53 2.09 2.47
CA GLY A 55 -0.25 2.03 3.16
C GLY A 55 -0.42 1.60 4.62
N TYR A 56 0.67 1.62 5.36
CA TYR A 56 0.63 1.39 6.79
C TYR A 56 1.57 2.34 7.56
N VAL A 57 1.23 2.60 8.82
CA VAL A 57 2.09 3.30 9.78
C VAL A 57 2.50 2.35 10.90
N LYS A 58 3.61 2.63 11.58
CA LYS A 58 4.03 1.90 12.79
C LYS A 58 3.57 2.68 14.03
N TYR A 59 2.85 2.02 14.94
CA TYR A 59 2.39 2.59 16.19
C TYR A 59 2.40 1.53 17.30
N LEU A 60 3.06 1.81 18.44
CA LEU A 60 3.17 0.91 19.62
C LEU A 60 3.51 -0.55 19.25
N ASP A 61 4.56 -0.73 18.45
CA ASP A 61 5.03 -2.04 17.95
C ASP A 61 4.01 -2.83 17.13
N ARG A 62 3.02 -2.16 16.58
CA ARG A 62 2.05 -2.70 15.61
C ARG A 62 2.14 -1.97 14.29
N TYR A 63 1.76 -2.66 13.23
CA TYR A 63 1.60 -2.12 11.89
C TYR A 63 0.12 -1.88 11.66
N ILE A 64 -0.24 -0.64 11.37
CA ILE A 64 -1.60 -0.14 11.28
C ILE A 64 -1.88 0.20 9.83
N TYR A 65 -2.74 -0.56 9.20
CA TYR A 65 -3.08 -0.44 7.79
C TYR A 65 -4.30 0.43 7.60
N PHE A 66 -4.26 1.31 6.62
CA PHE A 66 -5.35 2.22 6.29
C PHE A 66 -5.66 2.20 4.78
N ASP A 67 -6.90 2.53 4.46
CA ASP A 67 -7.36 2.65 3.08
C ASP A 67 -7.13 4.08 2.53
N ARG A 68 -7.61 4.31 1.29
CA ARG A 68 -7.50 5.60 0.60
C ARG A 68 -8.17 6.77 1.32
N ASP A 69 -9.13 6.50 2.17
CA ASP A 69 -9.87 7.51 2.93
C ASP A 69 -9.22 7.76 4.30
N GLY A 70 -8.13 7.03 4.59
CA GLY A 70 -7.41 7.06 5.86
C GLY A 70 -8.09 6.25 6.97
N ILE A 71 -9.09 5.43 6.64
CA ILE A 71 -9.75 4.57 7.61
C ILE A 71 -8.83 3.41 7.98
N VAL A 72 -8.63 3.21 9.27
CA VAL A 72 -7.86 2.07 9.79
C VAL A 72 -8.62 0.78 9.56
N VAL A 73 -8.13 -0.05 8.66
CA VAL A 73 -8.84 -1.27 8.21
C VAL A 73 -8.30 -2.54 8.86
N GLU A 74 -7.03 -2.53 9.32
CA GLU A 74 -6.38 -3.72 9.88
C GLU A 74 -5.21 -3.35 10.79
N THR A 75 -4.85 -4.24 11.72
CA THR A 75 -3.62 -4.15 12.51
C THR A 75 -2.88 -5.48 12.49
N SER A 76 -1.56 -5.45 12.31
CA SER A 76 -0.72 -6.65 12.26
C SER A 76 0.46 -6.55 13.22
N GLY A 77 1.01 -7.70 13.63
CA GLY A 77 2.30 -7.79 14.33
C GLY A 77 3.50 -7.77 13.41
N GLU A 78 3.29 -8.01 12.12
CA GLU A 78 4.33 -8.05 11.08
C GLU A 78 3.95 -7.13 9.91
N PRO A 79 4.94 -6.52 9.22
CA PRO A 79 4.67 -5.68 8.06
C PRO A 79 4.24 -6.52 6.85
N SER A 80 3.47 -5.92 5.95
CA SER A 80 3.24 -6.46 4.60
C SER A 80 4.29 -5.90 3.65
N SER A 81 4.70 -6.71 2.66
CA SER A 81 5.56 -6.26 1.56
C SER A 81 4.78 -5.60 0.41
N ASP A 82 3.45 -5.68 0.45
CA ASP A 82 2.60 -5.32 -0.69
C ASP A 82 2.24 -3.82 -0.73
N VAL A 83 2.46 -3.13 0.39
CA VAL A 83 2.21 -1.69 0.52
C VAL A 83 3.33 -1.03 1.33
N PRO A 84 3.68 0.24 1.05
CA PRO A 84 4.80 0.90 1.69
C PRO A 84 4.50 1.31 3.14
N LEU A 85 5.57 1.38 3.94
CA LEU A 85 5.55 2.07 5.23
C LEU A 85 5.43 3.58 4.99
N VAL A 86 4.46 4.22 5.63
CA VAL A 86 4.27 5.68 5.56
C VAL A 86 4.79 6.32 6.83
N LEU A 87 5.64 7.34 6.67
CA LEU A 87 6.25 8.13 7.73
C LEU A 87 5.90 9.62 7.56
N GLY A 88 6.08 10.40 8.62
CA GLY A 88 5.82 11.85 8.61
C GLY A 88 4.37 12.21 8.92
N LEU A 89 3.47 11.24 9.10
CA LEU A 89 2.11 11.48 9.56
C LEU A 89 2.10 11.65 11.08
N ASN A 90 1.60 12.79 11.56
CA ASN A 90 1.43 13.07 12.97
C ASN A 90 0.00 12.76 13.40
N PHE A 91 -0.15 11.89 14.39
CA PHE A 91 -1.44 11.52 14.99
C PHE A 91 -1.25 11.08 16.43
N ASP A 92 -2.24 11.36 17.29
CA ASP A 92 -2.15 11.12 18.74
C ASP A 92 -2.73 9.76 19.16
N TYR A 93 -3.69 9.24 18.41
CA TYR A 93 -4.37 7.98 18.72
C TYR A 93 -4.80 7.24 17.45
N ILE A 94 -5.13 5.96 17.62
CA ILE A 94 -5.62 5.10 16.54
C ILE A 94 -6.83 4.32 17.04
N VAL A 95 -7.88 4.31 16.25
CA VAL A 95 -9.09 3.51 16.49
C VAL A 95 -9.37 2.69 15.24
N LEU A 96 -9.54 1.38 15.40
CA LEU A 96 -9.88 0.48 14.29
C LEU A 96 -11.24 0.86 13.71
N HIS A 97 -11.32 0.94 12.39
CA HIS A 97 -12.48 1.37 11.59
C HIS A 97 -12.82 2.86 11.70
N GLU A 98 -11.94 3.65 12.29
CA GLU A 98 -12.03 5.12 12.26
C GLU A 98 -10.88 5.71 11.43
N LYS A 99 -11.05 6.96 11.03
CA LYS A 99 -10.03 7.69 10.28
C LYS A 99 -8.85 8.05 11.17
N LEU A 100 -7.63 7.88 10.64
CA LEU A 100 -6.42 8.40 11.27
C LEU A 100 -6.52 9.92 11.40
N PRO A 101 -6.37 10.49 12.62
CA PRO A 101 -6.53 11.92 12.85
C PRO A 101 -5.25 12.69 12.47
N VAL A 102 -5.02 12.90 11.19
CA VAL A 102 -3.89 13.66 10.64
C VAL A 102 -4.28 15.11 10.34
N GLU A 103 -3.30 16.01 10.25
CA GLU A 103 -3.54 17.43 9.97
C GLU A 103 -4.06 17.70 8.56
N ASN A 104 -3.60 16.93 7.57
CA ASN A 104 -3.97 17.07 6.17
C ASN A 104 -4.54 15.77 5.62
N ASP A 105 -5.84 15.73 5.44
CA ASP A 105 -6.56 14.55 4.95
C ASP A 105 -6.23 14.19 3.48
N ASN A 106 -5.75 15.14 2.68
CA ASN A 106 -5.40 14.88 1.27
C ASN A 106 -4.23 13.91 1.13
N VAL A 107 -3.39 13.80 2.17
CA VAL A 107 -2.24 12.88 2.19
C VAL A 107 -2.64 11.43 1.90
N PHE A 108 -3.83 10.98 2.30
CA PHE A 108 -4.27 9.60 2.05
C PHE A 108 -4.52 9.30 0.58
N SER A 109 -5.11 10.26 -0.16
CA SER A 109 -5.27 10.11 -1.61
C SER A 109 -3.91 10.12 -2.32
N GLU A 110 -2.98 10.97 -1.90
CA GLU A 110 -1.63 11.01 -2.45
C GLU A 110 -0.86 9.70 -2.19
N ILE A 111 -0.98 9.13 -0.98
CA ILE A 111 -0.40 7.83 -0.66
C ILE A 111 -0.97 6.73 -1.56
N LEU A 112 -2.28 6.71 -1.78
CA LEU A 112 -2.90 5.72 -2.66
C LEU A 112 -2.42 5.88 -4.09
N ASP A 113 -2.41 7.11 -4.61
CA ASP A 113 -2.01 7.42 -5.98
C ASP A 113 -0.56 6.96 -6.22
N ILE A 114 0.37 7.36 -5.36
CA ILE A 114 1.76 6.95 -5.49
C ILE A 114 1.94 5.43 -5.33
N THR A 115 1.23 4.79 -4.39
CA THR A 115 1.31 3.34 -4.19
C THR A 115 0.81 2.58 -5.42
N GLN A 116 -0.29 3.03 -6.03
CA GLN A 116 -0.82 2.43 -7.26
C GLN A 116 0.14 2.62 -8.45
N LEU A 117 0.76 3.78 -8.58
CA LEU A 117 1.75 4.04 -9.62
C LEU A 117 3.00 3.18 -9.43
N LEU A 118 3.52 3.08 -8.22
CA LEU A 118 4.66 2.21 -7.91
C LEU A 118 4.35 0.76 -8.26
N ASN A 119 3.20 0.24 -7.85
CA ASN A 119 2.75 -1.12 -8.19
C ASN A 119 2.56 -1.33 -9.71
N LYS A 120 1.95 -0.35 -10.40
CA LYS A 120 1.75 -0.40 -11.85
C LYS A 120 3.05 -0.54 -12.64
N TYR A 121 4.11 0.07 -12.13
CA TYR A 121 5.43 0.07 -12.78
C TYR A 121 6.43 -0.90 -12.13
N ASP A 122 5.96 -1.79 -11.25
CA ASP A 122 6.78 -2.81 -10.55
C ASP A 122 7.96 -2.21 -9.78
N LEU A 123 7.72 -1.03 -9.17
CA LEU A 123 8.68 -0.32 -8.34
C LEU A 123 8.40 -0.60 -6.86
N ASN A 124 9.26 -1.39 -6.23
CA ASN A 124 9.12 -1.79 -4.84
C ASN A 124 9.76 -0.75 -3.91
N ALA A 125 8.97 0.20 -3.43
CA ALA A 125 9.42 1.18 -2.45
C ALA A 125 9.38 0.61 -1.03
N ASP A 126 10.44 0.86 -0.26
CA ASP A 126 10.50 0.45 1.15
C ASP A 126 9.60 1.32 2.02
N LYS A 127 9.59 2.62 1.75
CA LYS A 127 8.80 3.59 2.52
C LYS A 127 8.49 4.86 1.72
N ILE A 128 7.43 5.52 2.14
CA ILE A 128 7.03 6.87 1.74
C ILE A 128 7.18 7.78 2.96
N PHE A 129 7.68 8.98 2.77
CA PHE A 129 7.83 9.97 3.83
C PHE A 129 7.27 11.32 3.38
N PHE A 130 6.52 11.96 4.27
CA PHE A 130 6.07 13.34 4.13
C PHE A 130 6.78 14.22 5.12
N ASP A 131 7.37 15.31 4.67
CA ASP A 131 7.96 16.32 5.55
C ASP A 131 6.88 17.23 6.20
N SER A 132 7.31 18.25 6.95
CA SER A 132 6.41 19.20 7.62
C SER A 132 5.60 20.06 6.66
N ASP A 133 6.03 20.21 5.43
CA ASP A 133 5.38 20.96 4.37
C ASP A 133 4.59 20.05 3.42
N PHE A 134 4.48 18.77 3.76
CA PHE A 134 3.85 17.70 3.00
C PHE A 134 4.51 17.42 1.65
N HIS A 135 5.81 17.68 1.53
CA HIS A 135 6.56 17.20 0.38
C HIS A 135 6.78 15.69 0.49
N LEU A 136 6.65 15.02 -0.66
CA LEU A 136 6.70 13.56 -0.80
C LEU A 136 8.11 13.09 -1.11
N TYR A 137 8.57 12.11 -0.34
CA TYR A 137 9.82 11.38 -0.56
C TYR A 137 9.52 9.89 -0.62
N VAL A 138 10.17 9.17 -1.53
CA VAL A 138 10.06 7.72 -1.66
C VAL A 138 11.45 7.10 -1.56
N TYR A 139 11.57 6.00 -0.85
CA TYR A 139 12.85 5.35 -0.58
C TYR A 139 12.90 3.97 -1.25
N PHE A 140 14.00 3.72 -1.95
CA PHE A 140 14.33 2.46 -2.58
C PHE A 140 15.72 2.04 -2.09
N GLU A 141 15.80 1.06 -1.20
CA GLU A 141 17.05 0.66 -0.53
C GLU A 141 17.80 1.86 0.07
N ASN A 142 18.91 2.27 -0.54
CA ASN A 142 19.74 3.38 -0.11
C ASN A 142 19.54 4.67 -0.91
N VAL A 143 18.58 4.69 -1.83
CA VAL A 143 18.23 5.85 -2.65
C VAL A 143 16.99 6.52 -2.09
N GLU A 144 17.14 7.79 -1.72
CA GLU A 144 16.05 8.69 -1.38
C GLU A 144 15.64 9.46 -2.63
N VAL A 145 14.36 9.43 -2.99
CA VAL A 145 13.82 10.18 -4.14
C VAL A 145 12.95 11.30 -3.61
N SER A 146 13.36 12.55 -3.88
CA SER A 146 12.58 13.75 -3.58
C SER A 146 11.59 13.99 -4.72
N LEU A 147 10.29 13.75 -4.48
CA LEU A 147 9.23 13.95 -5.47
C LEU A 147 8.53 15.31 -5.32
N GLY A 148 8.73 15.99 -4.18
CA GLY A 148 8.11 17.30 -3.90
C GLY A 148 6.59 17.19 -3.72
N THR A 149 5.84 17.98 -4.47
CA THR A 149 4.37 17.92 -4.47
C THR A 149 3.85 16.82 -5.41
N ASN A 150 2.53 16.55 -5.33
CA ASN A 150 1.87 15.56 -6.20
C ASN A 150 1.78 16.01 -7.68
N ASP A 151 2.31 17.18 -8.03
CA ASP A 151 2.32 17.66 -9.40
C ASP A 151 3.17 16.77 -10.30
N ASN A 152 2.62 16.39 -11.47
CA ASN A 152 3.26 15.53 -12.45
C ASN A 152 3.75 14.17 -11.89
N ILE A 153 3.09 13.65 -10.84
CA ILE A 153 3.54 12.44 -10.14
C ILE A 153 3.63 11.22 -11.07
N ASP A 154 2.71 11.09 -12.03
CA ASP A 154 2.75 10.04 -13.06
C ASP A 154 4.04 10.09 -13.89
N GLU A 155 4.42 11.29 -14.37
CA GLU A 155 5.63 11.49 -15.18
C GLU A 155 6.90 11.20 -14.37
N LYS A 156 6.93 11.65 -13.10
CA LYS A 156 8.03 11.38 -12.16
C LYS A 156 8.21 9.87 -11.93
N VAL A 157 7.12 9.14 -11.67
CA VAL A 157 7.19 7.69 -11.44
C VAL A 157 7.54 6.92 -12.71
N ILE A 158 7.02 7.32 -13.87
CA ILE A 158 7.43 6.72 -15.15
C ILE A 158 8.94 6.87 -15.35
N GLN A 159 9.50 8.05 -15.05
CA GLN A 159 10.92 8.28 -15.22
C GLN A 159 11.77 7.47 -14.24
N LEU A 160 11.28 7.21 -13.01
CA LEU A 160 11.95 6.37 -12.03
C LEU A 160 12.23 4.95 -12.53
N GLN A 161 11.34 4.37 -13.36
CA GLN A 161 11.56 3.06 -13.98
C GLN A 161 12.89 2.96 -14.73
N TYR A 162 13.30 4.06 -15.35
CA TYR A 162 14.53 4.12 -16.17
C TYR A 162 15.74 4.50 -15.34
N ILE A 163 15.57 5.31 -14.29
CA ILE A 163 16.67 5.82 -13.49
C ILE A 163 17.11 4.85 -12.39
N LEU A 164 16.17 4.23 -11.67
CA LEU A 164 16.48 3.37 -10.53
C LEU A 164 17.44 2.21 -10.86
N PRO A 165 17.31 1.52 -12.01
CA PRO A 165 18.29 0.49 -12.40
C PRO A 165 19.74 1.01 -12.51
N GLU A 166 19.93 2.26 -12.93
CA GLU A 166 21.26 2.91 -13.04
C GLU A 166 21.83 3.32 -11.68
N LEU A 167 21.00 3.35 -10.66
CA LEU A 167 21.36 3.69 -9.27
C LEU A 167 21.54 2.47 -8.38
N GLN A 168 21.38 1.25 -8.92
CA GLN A 168 21.52 0.03 -8.15
C GLN A 168 22.88 -0.05 -7.45
N GLY A 169 22.87 -0.28 -6.13
CA GLY A 169 24.06 -0.35 -5.30
C GLY A 169 24.68 1.02 -4.93
N LYS A 170 24.08 2.12 -5.37
CA LYS A 170 24.45 3.48 -4.95
C LYS A 170 23.64 3.91 -3.73
N SER A 171 24.15 4.93 -3.02
CA SER A 171 23.47 5.58 -1.90
C SER A 171 23.44 7.08 -2.13
N GLY A 172 22.27 7.70 -2.03
CA GLY A 172 22.18 9.14 -2.29
C GLY A 172 20.76 9.65 -2.40
N ILE A 173 20.64 10.90 -2.87
CA ILE A 173 19.36 11.59 -3.07
C ILE A 173 19.19 11.86 -4.57
N LEU A 174 18.06 11.40 -5.11
CA LEU A 174 17.59 11.71 -6.45
C LEU A 174 16.60 12.84 -6.37
N GLU A 175 16.96 13.99 -6.93
CA GLU A 175 16.11 15.19 -6.88
C GLU A 175 15.18 15.26 -8.10
N MET A 176 13.87 15.15 -7.87
CA MET A 176 12.84 15.17 -8.88
C MET A 176 11.66 16.08 -8.52
N SER A 177 11.76 16.92 -7.48
CA SER A 177 10.67 17.77 -7.01
C SER A 177 10.13 18.67 -8.13
N GLU A 178 11.03 19.25 -8.92
CA GLU A 178 10.71 20.16 -10.03
C GLU A 178 10.64 19.44 -11.41
N TYR A 179 10.61 18.10 -11.43
CA TYR A 179 10.59 17.35 -12.67
C TYR A 179 9.26 17.49 -13.41
N ASP A 180 9.36 17.81 -14.70
CA ASP A 180 8.28 17.73 -15.69
C ASP A 180 8.83 17.19 -17.02
N SER A 181 7.96 16.97 -18.01
CA SER A 181 8.32 16.46 -19.34
C SER A 181 9.29 17.36 -20.12
N ASN A 182 9.50 18.62 -19.70
CA ASN A 182 10.44 19.55 -20.29
C ASN A 182 11.79 19.58 -19.56
N THR A 183 11.89 18.91 -18.41
CA THR A 183 13.11 18.86 -17.59
C THR A 183 14.20 18.07 -18.30
N GLN A 184 15.33 18.71 -18.58
CA GLN A 184 16.44 18.09 -19.30
C GLN A 184 17.41 17.33 -18.41
N ASN A 185 17.49 17.70 -17.13
CA ASN A 185 18.47 17.12 -16.20
C ASN A 185 17.80 16.77 -14.87
N ILE A 186 18.06 15.57 -14.40
CA ILE A 186 17.73 15.09 -13.05
C ILE A 186 19.04 14.96 -12.29
N THR A 187 19.10 15.41 -11.04
CA THR A 187 20.32 15.41 -10.25
C THR A 187 20.30 14.24 -9.27
N PHE A 188 21.40 13.48 -9.21
CA PHE A 188 21.64 12.48 -8.16
C PHE A 188 22.85 12.92 -7.34
N GLU A 189 22.64 13.14 -6.05
CA GLU A 189 23.68 13.49 -5.08
C GLU A 189 24.08 12.24 -4.31
N GLU A 190 25.26 11.69 -4.65
CA GLU A 190 25.78 10.47 -4.01
C GLU A 190 26.25 10.77 -2.60
N LYS A 191 25.74 10.04 -1.61
CA LYS A 191 26.21 10.06 -0.22
C LYS A 191 27.46 9.17 -0.10
N LYS A 192 28.56 9.76 0.36
CA LYS A 192 29.83 9.07 0.60
C LYS A 192 29.81 8.28 1.90
#